data_ffbe5b9fb4f96bf26d6dcf6d0c9da2df
#
_entry.id   ffbe5b9fb4f96bf26d6dcf6d0c9da2df
#
_cell.length_a   1.000
_cell.length_b   1.000
_cell.length_c   1.000
_cell.angle_alpha   90.00
_cell.angle_beta   90.00
_cell.angle_gamma   90.00
#
_symmetry.space_group_name_H-M   'P 1'
#
loop_
_entity.id
_entity.type
_entity.pdbx_description
1 polymer ?
#
loop_
_entity_poly.entity_id
_entity_poly.type
_entity_poly.pdbx_seq_one_letter_code
_entity_poly.pdbx_strand_id
1 'polypeptide(L)'
;MVSWKHTYKISAKPRLNVQEQVYYFGVTIMEVSYKKLWKLLIDKDMKKKDLQSAAGISWSSVTKLSKGDTLSMEVLMKICKVLNCDIGDIMELLPEEAPES
;
A
#
# COMPACT_ATOMS: atom_id res chain seq x y z
N MET A 1 5.02 -21.70 3.47
CA MET A 1 5.17 -21.37 3.74
C MET A 1 5.22 -20.91 4.15
N VAL A 2 5.16 -20.82 4.23
CA VAL A 2 5.31 -20.28 4.67
C VAL A 2 5.38 -19.64 4.59
N SER A 3 5.41 -19.46 4.34
CA SER A 3 5.67 -18.80 4.30
C SER A 3 5.54 -17.93 4.08
N TRP A 4 5.15 -17.52 3.73
CA TRP A 4 5.17 -16.61 3.62
C TRP A 4 5.46 -15.89 3.93
N LYS A 5 5.46 -15.88 4.12
CA LYS A 5 5.83 -15.34 4.66
C LYS A 5 6.17 -15.33 5.53
N HIS A 6 6.16 -15.84 5.90
CA HIS A 6 6.48 -15.86 6.85
C HIS A 6 7.45 -15.79 7.23
N THR A 7 7.81 -15.78 7.09
CA THR A 7 8.75 -15.81 7.47
C THR A 7 9.35 -14.84 7.52
N TYR A 8 9.42 -14.20 7.68
CA TYR A 8 9.89 -13.37 7.58
C TYR A 8 10.37 -12.80 8.44
N LYS A 9 10.92 -12.51 8.46
CA LYS A 9 11.56 -11.85 9.02
C LYS A 9 11.15 -11.40 10.22
N ILE A 10 10.16 -11.51 10.50
CA ILE A 10 9.70 -11.23 11.72
C ILE A 10 10.49 -11.85 12.75
N SER A 11 10.98 -13.00 12.45
CA SER A 11 11.75 -13.71 13.41
C SER A 11 13.01 -13.00 13.78
N ALA A 12 13.42 -12.07 12.99
CA ALA A 12 14.63 -11.37 13.28
C ALA A 12 14.44 -10.28 14.32
N LYS A 13 13.20 -9.96 14.63
CA LYS A 13 12.96 -8.92 15.59
C LYS A 13 12.87 -9.45 16.99
N PRO A 14 13.23 -8.65 17.96
CA PRO A 14 13.15 -9.10 19.33
C PRO A 14 11.70 -9.23 19.74
N ARG A 15 11.44 -10.06 20.73
CA ARG A 15 10.14 -10.24 21.19
C ARG A 15 9.87 -9.14 22.14
N LEU A 16 8.99 -8.26 21.83
CA LEU A 16 8.67 -7.11 22.65
C LEU A 16 7.31 -7.29 23.28
N ASN A 17 7.11 -6.72 24.46
CA ASN A 17 5.79 -6.75 25.08
C ASN A 17 4.94 -5.69 24.36
N VAL A 18 3.67 -5.63 24.68
CA VAL A 18 2.76 -4.75 23.98
C VAL A 18 3.19 -3.31 24.06
N GLN A 19 3.62 -2.88 25.21
CA GLN A 19 4.02 -1.52 25.38
C GLN A 19 5.25 -1.18 24.59
N GLU A 20 6.22 -2.07 24.58
CA GLU A 20 7.43 -1.84 23.83
C GLU A 20 7.14 -1.84 22.34
N GLN A 21 6.20 -2.67 21.91
CA GLN A 21 5.84 -2.72 20.52
C GLN A 21 5.23 -1.41 20.07
N VAL A 22 4.39 -0.81 20.90
CA VAL A 22 3.78 0.45 20.58
C VAL A 22 4.86 1.53 20.45
N TYR A 23 5.77 1.54 21.36
CA TYR A 23 6.83 2.52 21.32
C TYR A 23 7.73 2.31 20.11
N TYR A 24 8.11 1.08 19.89
CA TYR A 24 9.00 0.75 18.81
C TYR A 24 8.38 0.99 17.45
N PHE A 25 7.20 0.49 17.24
CA PHE A 25 6.52 0.63 15.97
C PHE A 25 5.78 1.93 15.81
N GLY A 26 5.63 2.67 16.87
CA GLY A 26 5.08 4.00 16.77
C GLY A 26 6.05 4.90 16.06
N VAL A 27 7.32 4.51 16.09
CA VAL A 27 8.33 5.27 15.41
C VAL A 27 8.48 4.78 13.99
N THR A 28 8.29 3.49 13.78
CA THR A 28 8.42 2.95 12.46
C THR A 28 7.07 2.65 11.94
N ILE A 29 6.51 3.51 11.19
CA ILE A 29 5.20 3.30 10.66
C ILE A 29 5.29 2.61 9.35
N MET A 30 4.28 1.87 9.00
CA MET A 30 4.24 1.24 7.70
C MET A 30 3.82 2.27 6.68
N GLU A 31 4.39 2.18 5.52
CA GLU A 31 4.05 3.06 4.43
C GLU A 31 3.27 2.28 3.39
N VAL A 32 2.44 2.99 2.68
CA VAL A 32 1.69 2.38 1.60
C VAL A 32 2.38 2.75 0.30
N SER A 33 2.60 1.77 -0.55
CA SER A 33 3.19 2.02 -1.85
C SER A 33 2.18 1.67 -2.92
N TYR A 34 2.00 2.56 -3.87
CA TYR A 34 1.10 2.33 -4.99
C TYR A 34 1.88 2.17 -6.29
N LYS A 35 3.14 1.82 -6.20
CA LYS A 35 3.94 1.63 -7.40
C LYS A 35 3.35 0.60 -8.33
N LYS A 36 2.75 -0.43 -7.76
CA LYS A 36 2.14 -1.47 -8.57
C LYS A 36 0.98 -0.90 -9.39
N LEU A 37 0.25 0.04 -8.81
CA LEU A 37 -0.86 0.66 -9.49
C LEU A 37 -0.36 1.44 -10.70
N TRP A 38 0.72 2.20 -10.51
CA TRP A 38 1.24 3.01 -11.61
C TRP A 38 1.75 2.14 -12.74
N LYS A 39 2.38 1.03 -12.41
CA LYS A 39 2.86 0.11 -13.41
C LYS A 39 1.70 -0.52 -14.16
N LEU A 40 0.64 -0.84 -13.44
CA LEU A 40 -0.53 -1.45 -14.04
C LEU A 40 -1.20 -0.47 -15.00
N LEU A 41 -1.24 0.80 -14.64
CA LEU A 41 -1.81 1.80 -15.53
C LEU A 41 -0.99 1.94 -16.79
N ILE A 42 0.32 1.89 -16.66
CA ILE A 42 1.19 1.96 -17.82
C ILE A 42 0.92 0.77 -18.73
N ASP A 43 0.80 -0.41 -18.15
CA ASP A 43 0.53 -1.62 -18.92
C ASP A 43 -0.79 -1.53 -19.66
N LYS A 44 -1.75 -0.84 -19.07
CA LYS A 44 -3.07 -0.70 -19.67
C LYS A 44 -3.19 0.57 -20.49
N ASP A 45 -2.10 1.29 -20.60
CA ASP A 45 -2.05 2.52 -21.38
C ASP A 45 -3.07 3.52 -20.85
N MET A 46 -3.18 3.64 -19.57
CA MET A 46 -4.10 4.56 -18.92
C MET A 46 -3.37 5.66 -18.17
N LYS A 47 -3.95 6.83 -18.17
CA LYS A 47 -3.40 7.94 -17.41
C LYS A 47 -4.19 8.08 -16.13
N LYS A 48 -3.67 8.87 -15.20
CA LYS A 48 -4.36 9.09 -13.94
C LYS A 48 -5.76 9.62 -14.14
N LYS A 49 -5.92 10.46 -15.11
CA LYS A 49 -7.21 11.01 -15.42
C LYS A 49 -8.18 9.95 -15.90
N ASP A 50 -7.69 9.01 -16.67
CA ASP A 50 -8.50 7.92 -17.16
C ASP A 50 -8.96 7.05 -16.01
N LEU A 51 -8.05 6.81 -15.06
CA LEU A 51 -8.40 6.04 -13.90
C LEU A 51 -9.46 6.76 -13.08
N GLN A 52 -9.29 8.05 -12.91
CA GLN A 52 -10.22 8.85 -12.13
C GLN A 52 -11.62 8.74 -12.71
N SER A 53 -11.74 8.93 -14.02
CA SER A 53 -13.02 8.86 -14.68
C SER A 53 -13.64 7.49 -14.62
N ALA A 54 -12.86 6.49 -14.92
CA ALA A 54 -13.36 5.13 -14.98
C ALA A 54 -13.78 4.63 -13.61
N ALA A 55 -13.03 4.97 -12.59
CA ALA A 55 -13.33 4.49 -11.24
C ALA A 55 -14.36 5.37 -10.54
N GLY A 56 -14.63 6.53 -11.07
CA GLY A 56 -15.59 7.43 -10.44
C GLY A 56 -15.12 7.95 -9.10
N ILE A 57 -13.84 8.25 -8.99
CA ILE A 57 -13.28 8.75 -7.73
C ILE A 57 -12.91 10.21 -7.90
N SER A 58 -12.73 10.89 -6.80
CA SER A 58 -12.43 12.32 -6.84
C SER A 58 -10.96 12.52 -7.19
N TRP A 59 -10.65 13.69 -7.69
CA TRP A 59 -9.27 14.01 -8.00
C TRP A 59 -8.44 14.07 -6.73
N SER A 60 -9.06 14.40 -5.61
CA SER A 60 -8.36 14.41 -4.37
C SER A 60 -7.91 13.00 -3.99
N SER A 61 -8.67 11.97 -4.36
CA SER A 61 -8.25 10.59 -4.14
C SER A 61 -7.02 10.26 -4.98
N VAL A 62 -7.02 10.73 -6.23
CA VAL A 62 -5.88 10.50 -7.11
C VAL A 62 -4.64 11.21 -6.55
N THR A 63 -4.83 12.39 -6.00
CA THR A 63 -3.74 13.13 -5.40
C THR A 63 -3.15 12.36 -4.22
N LYS A 64 -4.02 11.77 -3.41
CA LYS A 64 -3.56 10.99 -2.28
C LYS A 64 -2.78 9.75 -2.75
N LEU A 65 -3.23 9.14 -3.82
CA LEU A 65 -2.51 8.02 -4.39
C LEU A 65 -1.12 8.45 -4.82
N SER A 66 -1.00 9.62 -5.40
CA SER A 66 0.28 10.12 -5.87
C SER A 66 1.22 10.42 -4.70
N LYS A 67 0.66 10.78 -3.57
CA LYS A 67 1.47 11.09 -2.40
C LYS A 67 1.77 9.87 -1.55
N GLY A 68 1.13 8.76 -1.84
CA GLY A 68 1.31 7.58 -1.02
C GLY A 68 0.50 7.61 0.26
N ASP A 69 -0.56 8.42 0.28
CA ASP A 69 -1.42 8.51 1.45
C ASP A 69 -2.41 7.36 1.47
N THR A 70 -3.00 7.12 2.61
CA THR A 70 -3.98 6.06 2.71
C THR A 70 -5.31 6.51 2.13
N LEU A 71 -6.08 5.54 1.67
CA LEU A 71 -7.38 5.81 1.12
C LEU A 71 -8.38 4.84 1.72
N SER A 72 -9.65 5.17 1.62
CA SER A 72 -10.69 4.29 2.15
C SER A 72 -10.73 3.03 1.29
N MET A 73 -11.17 1.96 1.90
CA MET A 73 -11.28 0.71 1.20
C MET A 73 -12.26 0.84 0.03
N GLU A 74 -13.28 1.66 0.21
CA GLU A 74 -14.26 1.87 -0.85
C GLU A 74 -13.61 2.39 -2.13
N VAL A 75 -12.73 3.35 -1.99
CA VAL A 75 -12.03 3.92 -3.13
C VAL A 75 -11.13 2.87 -3.76
N LEU A 76 -10.43 2.11 -2.92
CA LEU A 76 -9.55 1.08 -3.44
C LEU A 76 -10.33 0.00 -4.18
N MET A 77 -11.50 -0.33 -3.69
CA MET A 77 -12.34 -1.32 -4.36
C MET A 77 -12.82 -0.82 -5.71
N LYS A 78 -13.11 0.46 -5.81
CA LYS A 78 -13.53 1.03 -7.08
C LYS A 78 -12.39 0.94 -8.11
N ILE A 79 -11.19 1.19 -7.66
CA ILE A 79 -10.03 1.11 -8.52
C ILE A 79 -9.81 -0.33 -8.99
N CYS A 80 -9.89 -1.26 -8.06
CA CYS A 80 -9.70 -2.67 -8.39
C CYS A 80 -10.75 -3.17 -9.36
N LYS A 81 -11.96 -2.67 -9.20
CA LYS A 81 -13.04 -3.09 -10.07
C LYS A 81 -12.77 -2.66 -11.51
N VAL A 82 -12.34 -1.42 -11.68
CA VAL A 82 -12.06 -0.89 -13.00
C VAL A 82 -10.89 -1.61 -13.66
N LEU A 83 -9.88 -1.91 -12.87
CA LEU A 83 -8.69 -2.54 -13.40
C LEU A 83 -8.79 -4.06 -13.40
N ASN A 84 -9.89 -4.58 -12.86
CA ASN A 84 -10.12 -6.01 -12.79
C ASN A 84 -8.97 -6.72 -12.10
N CYS A 85 -8.65 -6.28 -10.93
CA CYS A 85 -7.51 -6.83 -10.19
C CYS A 85 -7.82 -6.83 -8.70
N ASP A 86 -6.88 -7.27 -7.92
CA ASP A 86 -7.05 -7.36 -6.49
C ASP A 86 -6.25 -6.26 -5.82
N ILE A 87 -6.50 -6.04 -4.55
CA ILE A 87 -5.80 -5.01 -3.78
C ILE A 87 -4.29 -5.21 -3.85
N GLY A 88 -3.83 -6.43 -3.74
CA GLY A 88 -2.41 -6.70 -3.77
C GLY A 88 -1.76 -6.39 -5.11
N ASP A 89 -2.57 -6.16 -6.13
CA ASP A 89 -2.04 -5.83 -7.46
C ASP A 89 -1.82 -4.33 -7.62
N ILE A 90 -2.37 -3.52 -6.72
CA ILE A 90 -2.25 -2.08 -6.84
C ILE A 90 -1.47 -1.45 -5.70
N MET A 91 -1.34 -2.13 -4.59
CA MET A 91 -0.62 -1.54 -3.47
C MET A 91 0.11 -2.58 -2.65
N GLU A 92 0.99 -2.12 -1.81
CA GLU A 92 1.64 -3.01 -0.88
C GLU A 92 2.05 -2.18 0.33
N LEU A 93 2.19 -2.83 1.44
CA LEU A 93 2.58 -2.18 2.68
C LEU A 93 4.06 -2.42 2.89
N LEU A 94 4.77 -1.35 3.12
CA LEU A 94 6.20 -1.43 3.34
C LEU A 94 6.50 -0.95 4.73
N PRO A 95 7.36 -1.63 5.46
CA PRO A 95 7.74 -1.13 6.77
C PRO A 95 8.62 0.08 6.54
N GLU A 96 8.44 1.07 7.36
CA GLU A 96 9.26 2.24 7.24
C GLU A 96 10.66 1.83 7.66
N GLU A 97 11.67 2.28 6.91
CA GLU A 97 12.99 1.89 7.14
C GLU A 97 13.45 2.37 8.40
N ALA A 98 13.80 1.55 9.24
CA ALA A 98 14.36 1.98 10.49
C ALA A 98 15.68 2.58 10.15
N PRO A 99 15.95 3.56 10.76
CA PRO A 99 17.19 4.18 10.48
C PRO A 99 18.22 3.20 10.80
N GLU A 100 18.62 2.67 10.49
CA GLU A 100 19.37 1.82 10.68
C GLU A 100 20.04 1.77 10.98
N SER A 101 19.94 1.71 10.97
CA SER A 101 20.47 1.54 11.26
C SER A 101 20.90 1.34 11.23
#